data_0325d234b9a105c38aadd9ac9b7dcae5
#
_entry.id   0325d234b9a105c38aadd9ac9b7dcae5
#
_cell.length_a   1.000
_cell.length_b   1.000
_cell.length_c   1.000
_cell.angle_alpha   90.00
_cell.angle_beta   90.00
_cell.angle_gamma   90.00
#
_symmetry.space_group_name_H-M   'P 1'
#
loop_
_entity.id
_entity.type
_entity.pdbx_description
1 polymer ?
#
loop_
_entity_poly.entity_id
_entity_poly.type
_entity_poly.pdbx_seq_one_letter_code
_entity_poly.pdbx_strand_id
1 'polypeptide(L)'
;MPNRYPMTIFALTFLISSLAAFGLAAVWAMFGPGRYTLVERLLYAPVYTLSRILWRVELEWIEADPNANDPGSDSSTASVRTIRDRNRLLADRIQSGAVLVANHRCSLDPFFIQLIAGTRVHWMVAGEYFKTPLVGSLLRAFQAIPTNRGGVDTASTKRSIALAKQGKFVGMFPEGRINRTTSPLLSIRPGAALVALRAGVPIIPIWIEGAPVGPSIFSALFMPAKVRVIVGTPDAWGLQFSKVNSTKLDLAAKGKIGSVEAAAQLEAADKLEAADNGSTGESAAGGEPANLQREQRDRSISNQWIHRVMLAALRNSGRNDEAIALAGKKWLDE
;
A
#
# COMPACT_ATOMS: atom_id res chain seq x y z
N MET A 1 7.77 25.77 -53.68
CA MET A 1 8.80 25.67 -52.63
C MET A 1 8.11 25.12 -51.40
N PRO A 2 8.47 23.93 -50.86
CA PRO A 2 7.85 23.42 -49.67
C PRO A 2 8.35 24.24 -48.46
N ASN A 3 7.41 24.66 -47.66
CA ASN A 3 7.56 25.53 -46.51
C ASN A 3 8.47 24.85 -45.45
N ARG A 4 9.70 25.27 -45.28
CA ARG A 4 10.68 24.70 -44.27
C ARG A 4 10.40 25.17 -42.85
N TYR A 5 9.44 26.04 -42.62
CA TYR A 5 9.15 26.66 -41.33
C TYR A 5 8.50 25.72 -40.28
N PRO A 6 7.65 24.71 -40.63
CA PRO A 6 7.03 23.89 -39.59
C PRO A 6 8.02 23.00 -38.83
N MET A 7 9.09 22.51 -39.48
CA MET A 7 10.09 21.65 -38.79
C MET A 7 10.97 22.43 -37.79
N THR A 8 11.34 23.66 -38.12
CA THR A 8 12.14 24.50 -37.22
C THR A 8 11.36 24.97 -36.00
N ILE A 9 10.09 25.34 -36.17
CA ILE A 9 9.20 25.70 -35.07
C ILE A 9 8.97 24.50 -34.18
N PHE A 10 8.73 23.31 -34.74
CA PHE A 10 8.56 22.07 -33.97
C PHE A 10 9.83 21.71 -33.17
N ALA A 11 11.00 21.81 -33.81
CA ALA A 11 12.28 21.58 -33.12
C ALA A 11 12.55 22.60 -32.02
N LEU A 12 12.21 23.88 -32.23
CA LEU A 12 12.40 24.94 -31.25
C LEU A 12 11.45 24.78 -30.05
N THR A 13 10.16 24.48 -30.29
CA THR A 13 9.19 24.20 -29.22
C THR A 13 9.55 22.96 -28.44
N PHE A 14 10.04 21.91 -29.08
CA PHE A 14 10.52 20.70 -28.42
C PHE A 14 11.76 21.00 -27.56
N LEU A 15 12.72 21.78 -28.05
CA LEU A 15 13.91 22.18 -27.31
C LEU A 15 13.55 23.02 -26.08
N ILE A 16 12.70 24.03 -26.24
CA ILE A 16 12.26 24.89 -25.14
C ILE A 16 11.50 24.07 -24.08
N SER A 17 10.60 23.18 -24.51
CA SER A 17 9.85 22.32 -23.58
C SER A 17 10.77 21.35 -22.83
N SER A 18 11.79 20.81 -23.52
CA SER A 18 12.78 19.94 -22.92
C SER A 18 13.65 20.67 -21.91
N LEU A 19 14.10 21.88 -22.23
CA LEU A 19 14.86 22.75 -21.30
C LEU A 19 14.02 23.16 -20.09
N ALA A 20 12.75 23.50 -20.28
CA ALA A 20 11.86 23.82 -19.18
C ALA A 20 11.62 22.61 -18.27
N ALA A 21 11.38 21.43 -18.85
CA ALA A 21 11.23 20.19 -18.10
C ALA A 21 12.51 19.83 -17.33
N PHE A 22 13.66 20.00 -17.96
CA PHE A 22 14.97 19.80 -17.30
C PHE A 22 15.18 20.81 -16.16
N GLY A 23 14.84 22.08 -16.36
CA GLY A 23 14.91 23.12 -15.34
C GLY A 23 14.01 22.81 -14.14
N LEU A 24 12.76 22.40 -14.38
CA LEU A 24 11.84 21.98 -13.32
C LEU A 24 12.35 20.75 -12.57
N ALA A 25 12.89 19.77 -13.29
CA ALA A 25 13.48 18.58 -12.66
C ALA A 25 14.72 18.94 -11.82
N ALA A 26 15.55 19.86 -12.29
CA ALA A 26 16.72 20.35 -11.55
C ALA A 26 16.31 21.11 -10.28
N VAL A 27 15.32 22.02 -10.38
CA VAL A 27 14.78 22.73 -9.22
C VAL A 27 14.19 21.76 -8.20
N TRP A 28 13.41 20.77 -8.64
CA TRP A 28 12.91 19.76 -7.72
C TRP A 28 14.03 18.91 -7.12
N ALA A 29 15.05 18.55 -7.88
CA ALA A 29 16.19 17.82 -7.36
C ALA A 29 16.95 18.60 -6.27
N MET A 30 17.00 19.93 -6.36
CA MET A 30 17.67 20.78 -5.36
C MET A 30 16.77 21.10 -4.15
N PHE A 31 15.51 21.44 -4.38
CA PHE A 31 14.61 22.04 -3.38
C PHE A 31 13.32 21.27 -3.15
N GLY A 32 13.10 20.14 -3.83
CA GLY A 32 11.87 19.38 -3.71
C GLY A 32 11.63 18.84 -2.28
N PRO A 33 10.37 18.65 -1.90
CA PRO A 33 10.01 18.17 -0.57
C PRO A 33 10.46 16.72 -0.35
N GLY A 34 10.58 16.31 0.92
CA GLY A 34 10.90 14.95 1.32
C GLY A 34 12.35 14.75 1.77
N ARG A 35 12.58 13.59 2.39
CA ARG A 35 13.85 13.17 2.98
C ARG A 35 14.68 12.34 1.99
N TYR A 36 15.02 12.92 0.86
CA TYR A 36 15.75 12.26 -0.22
C TYR A 36 17.22 12.69 -0.22
N THR A 37 18.09 11.73 -0.50
CA THR A 37 19.49 12.02 -0.88
C THR A 37 19.52 12.70 -2.26
N LEU A 38 20.63 13.37 -2.61
CA LEU A 38 20.77 14.01 -3.93
C LEU A 38 20.58 12.98 -5.07
N VAL A 39 21.12 11.78 -4.93
CA VAL A 39 20.98 10.71 -5.94
C VAL A 39 19.51 10.33 -6.12
N GLU A 40 18.79 10.15 -5.04
CA GLU A 40 17.34 9.85 -5.10
C GLU A 40 16.55 11.00 -5.73
N ARG A 41 16.90 12.24 -5.42
CA ARG A 41 16.25 13.41 -6.03
C ARG A 41 16.47 13.43 -7.55
N LEU A 42 17.66 13.13 -8.01
CA LEU A 42 17.94 13.03 -9.45
C LEU A 42 17.17 11.88 -10.12
N LEU A 43 17.06 10.74 -9.45
CA LEU A 43 16.30 9.59 -9.96
C LEU A 43 14.79 9.85 -10.03
N TYR A 44 14.22 10.59 -9.05
CA TYR A 44 12.79 10.87 -8.99
C TYR A 44 12.37 12.15 -9.74
N ALA A 45 13.30 13.04 -10.07
CA ALA A 45 12.99 14.29 -10.75
C ALA A 45 12.21 14.13 -12.07
N PRO A 46 12.55 13.17 -12.96
CA PRO A 46 11.76 12.92 -14.17
C PRO A 46 10.31 12.51 -13.85
N VAL A 47 10.14 11.63 -12.86
CA VAL A 47 8.81 11.17 -12.43
C VAL A 47 7.98 12.33 -11.89
N TYR A 48 8.58 13.16 -11.04
CA TYR A 48 7.93 14.35 -10.51
C TYR A 48 7.49 15.30 -11.62
N THR A 49 8.36 15.56 -12.58
CA THR A 49 8.07 16.43 -13.74
C THR A 49 6.92 15.87 -14.58
N LEU A 50 6.98 14.58 -14.94
CA LEU A 50 5.93 13.92 -15.71
C LEU A 50 4.59 13.91 -14.96
N SER A 51 4.61 13.77 -13.63
CA SER A 51 3.40 13.80 -12.82
C SER A 51 2.65 15.14 -12.89
N ARG A 52 3.38 16.22 -13.13
CA ARG A 52 2.80 17.58 -13.25
C ARG A 52 2.32 17.89 -14.66
N ILE A 53 3.08 17.49 -15.65
CA ILE A 53 2.85 17.90 -17.05
C ILE A 53 1.94 16.89 -17.76
N LEU A 54 2.25 15.60 -17.65
CA LEU A 54 1.64 14.56 -18.48
C LEU A 54 0.52 13.82 -17.75
N TRP A 55 0.73 13.45 -16.50
CA TRP A 55 -0.22 12.62 -15.75
C TRP A 55 -1.18 13.41 -14.85
N ARG A 56 -1.02 14.72 -14.73
CA ARG A 56 -1.87 15.62 -13.94
C ARG A 56 -2.33 15.02 -12.63
N VAL A 57 -1.37 14.49 -11.84
CA VAL A 57 -1.65 13.74 -10.63
C VAL A 57 -2.37 14.61 -9.59
N GLU A 58 -3.53 14.14 -9.15
CA GLU A 58 -4.29 14.70 -8.03
C GLU A 58 -4.10 13.82 -6.79
N LEU A 59 -3.78 14.44 -5.65
CA LEU A 59 -3.56 13.74 -4.37
C LEU A 59 -4.70 14.06 -3.42
N GLU A 60 -5.36 13.01 -2.93
CA GLU A 60 -6.45 13.09 -1.97
C GLU A 60 -6.07 12.30 -0.71
N TRP A 61 -6.30 12.92 0.44
CA TRP A 61 -6.02 12.35 1.74
C TRP A 61 -7.32 12.14 2.50
N ILE A 62 -7.55 10.94 2.98
CA ILE A 62 -8.71 10.61 3.80
C ILE A 62 -8.32 10.75 5.26
N GLU A 63 -9.05 11.56 5.99
CA GLU A 63 -8.90 11.73 7.43
C GLU A 63 -10.21 11.46 8.15
N ALA A 64 -10.11 11.00 9.41
CA ALA A 64 -11.27 11.02 10.29
C ALA A 64 -11.74 12.47 10.49
N ASP A 65 -13.03 12.70 10.43
CA ASP A 65 -13.61 14.00 10.72
C ASP A 65 -13.44 14.29 12.22
N PRO A 66 -12.73 15.34 12.62
CA PRO A 66 -12.58 15.69 14.02
C PRO A 66 -13.91 16.02 14.70
N ASN A 67 -14.95 16.38 13.94
CA ASN A 67 -16.28 16.68 14.46
C ASN A 67 -17.22 15.45 14.51
N ALA A 68 -16.75 14.26 14.11
CA ALA A 68 -17.54 13.03 14.11
C ALA A 68 -17.99 12.57 15.52
N ASN A 69 -17.44 13.14 16.58
CA ASN A 69 -17.79 12.85 17.98
C ASN A 69 -18.84 13.81 18.56
N ASP A 70 -19.54 14.58 17.74
CA ASP A 70 -20.67 15.37 18.21
C ASP A 70 -21.80 14.44 18.67
N PRO A 71 -22.28 14.53 19.95
CA PRO A 71 -23.26 13.59 20.52
C PRO A 71 -24.60 13.54 19.78
N GLY A 72 -24.83 14.41 18.80
CA GLY A 72 -26.00 14.46 17.94
C GLY A 72 -25.86 13.77 16.58
N SER A 73 -24.68 13.25 16.20
CA SER A 73 -24.49 12.54 14.94
C SER A 73 -24.77 11.04 15.10
N ASP A 74 -25.58 10.51 14.19
CA ASP A 74 -25.91 9.09 14.12
C ASP A 74 -24.60 8.27 13.96
N SER A 75 -24.20 7.54 15.01
CA SER A 75 -22.86 6.96 15.22
C SER A 75 -22.51 5.76 14.35
N SER A 76 -23.28 5.48 13.29
CA SER A 76 -23.08 4.29 12.46
C SER A 76 -22.09 4.45 11.31
N THR A 77 -21.65 5.68 11.00
CA THR A 77 -20.66 5.94 9.94
C THR A 77 -19.63 6.95 10.44
N ALA A 78 -18.42 6.48 10.73
CA ALA A 78 -17.28 7.39 10.99
C ALA A 78 -17.16 8.34 9.80
N SER A 79 -17.55 9.61 9.99
CA SER A 79 -17.48 10.60 8.93
C SER A 79 -16.00 10.83 8.60
N VAL A 80 -15.68 10.75 7.32
CA VAL A 80 -14.33 11.00 6.81
C VAL A 80 -14.36 12.24 5.93
N ARG A 81 -13.32 13.06 6.02
CA ARG A 81 -13.14 14.18 5.11
C ARG A 81 -12.00 13.93 4.14
N THR A 82 -12.16 14.39 2.91
CA THR A 82 -11.14 14.34 1.88
C THR A 82 -10.40 15.68 1.82
N ILE A 83 -9.07 15.63 1.93
CA ILE A 83 -8.20 16.80 1.81
C ILE A 83 -7.40 16.67 0.53
N ARG A 84 -7.44 17.69 -0.33
CA ARG A 84 -6.60 17.79 -1.52
C ARG A 84 -5.37 18.62 -1.21
N ASP A 85 -4.24 17.95 -0.98
CA ASP A 85 -2.97 18.61 -0.71
C ASP A 85 -1.83 17.87 -1.41
N ARG A 86 -1.21 18.55 -2.38
CA ARG A 86 -0.10 18.02 -3.19
C ARG A 86 1.26 18.08 -2.48
N ASN A 87 1.36 18.82 -1.42
CA ASN A 87 2.62 19.03 -0.69
C ASN A 87 2.74 18.13 0.54
N ARG A 88 1.65 17.44 0.87
CA ARG A 88 1.59 16.56 2.02
C ARG A 88 2.35 15.26 1.75
N LEU A 89 3.20 14.85 2.69
CA LEU A 89 4.02 13.66 2.57
C LEU A 89 3.77 12.69 3.72
N LEU A 90 3.82 11.39 3.41
CA LEU A 90 3.70 10.31 4.40
C LEU A 90 4.84 10.35 5.43
N ALA A 91 6.08 10.63 4.98
CA ALA A 91 7.25 10.68 5.85
C ALA A 91 7.18 11.75 6.94
N ASP A 92 6.40 12.80 6.74
CA ASP A 92 6.20 13.84 7.76
C ASP A 92 5.22 13.41 8.85
N ARG A 93 4.39 12.43 8.56
CA ARG A 93 3.33 11.94 9.46
C ARG A 93 3.67 10.61 10.13
N ILE A 94 4.49 9.78 9.49
CA ILE A 94 4.79 8.42 9.92
C ILE A 94 6.29 8.29 10.07
N GLN A 95 6.74 8.13 11.32
CA GLN A 95 8.15 7.98 11.68
C GLN A 95 8.53 6.51 11.93
N SER A 96 7.55 5.67 12.22
CA SER A 96 7.74 4.27 12.64
C SER A 96 7.99 3.29 11.49
N GLY A 97 8.03 3.77 10.24
CA GLY A 97 7.90 2.89 9.08
C GLY A 97 6.46 2.46 8.82
N ALA A 98 6.19 1.94 7.63
CA ALA A 98 4.87 1.46 7.25
C ALA A 98 4.95 0.48 6.07
N VAL A 99 3.89 -0.31 5.89
CA VAL A 99 3.66 -1.05 4.65
C VAL A 99 2.63 -0.29 3.82
N LEU A 100 3.03 0.17 2.63
CA LEU A 100 2.16 0.86 1.69
C LEU A 100 1.52 -0.18 0.78
N VAL A 101 0.19 -0.23 0.72
CA VAL A 101 -0.54 -1.16 -0.13
C VAL A 101 -1.45 -0.42 -1.09
N ALA A 102 -1.50 -0.88 -2.35
CA ALA A 102 -2.35 -0.27 -3.35
C ALA A 102 -2.91 -1.30 -4.33
N ASN A 103 -3.97 -0.93 -5.06
CA ASN A 103 -4.39 -1.63 -6.26
C ASN A 103 -3.33 -1.48 -7.36
N HIS A 104 -3.25 -2.45 -8.28
CA HIS A 104 -2.19 -2.49 -9.31
C HIS A 104 -2.77 -2.53 -10.73
N ARG A 105 -2.87 -1.38 -11.38
CA ARG A 105 -3.45 -1.24 -12.73
C ARG A 105 -2.41 -0.96 -13.80
N CYS A 106 -1.25 -0.40 -13.42
CA CYS A 106 -0.22 0.06 -14.33
C CYS A 106 1.18 -0.20 -13.78
N SER A 107 2.15 -0.41 -14.65
CA SER A 107 3.56 -0.54 -14.25
C SER A 107 4.17 0.74 -13.66
N LEU A 108 3.48 1.88 -13.80
CA LEU A 108 3.88 3.17 -13.23
C LEU A 108 3.29 3.44 -11.81
N ASP A 109 2.39 2.58 -11.32
CA ASP A 109 1.77 2.78 -10.00
C ASP A 109 2.77 3.03 -8.85
N PRO A 110 3.94 2.35 -8.78
CA PRO A 110 4.95 2.65 -7.78
C PRO A 110 5.42 4.10 -7.79
N PHE A 111 5.50 4.72 -8.97
CA PHE A 111 5.95 6.10 -9.10
C PHE A 111 4.90 7.10 -8.57
N PHE A 112 3.60 6.84 -8.77
CA PHE A 112 2.55 7.69 -8.21
C PHE A 112 2.57 7.68 -6.68
N ILE A 113 2.84 6.53 -6.07
CA ILE A 113 2.96 6.41 -4.62
C ILE A 113 4.27 7.06 -4.14
N GLN A 114 5.36 6.97 -4.92
CA GLN A 114 6.61 7.63 -4.58
C GLN A 114 6.45 9.16 -4.45
N LEU A 115 5.53 9.79 -5.20
CA LEU A 115 5.26 11.23 -5.11
C LEU A 115 4.77 11.67 -3.73
N ILE A 116 4.04 10.79 -3.02
CA ILE A 116 3.46 11.08 -1.70
C ILE A 116 4.29 10.54 -0.55
N ALA A 117 5.27 9.69 -0.82
CA ALA A 117 6.03 9.02 0.24
C ALA A 117 6.93 9.97 1.02
N GLY A 118 7.56 10.95 0.36
CA GLY A 118 8.51 11.87 0.98
C GLY A 118 9.84 11.23 1.38
N THR A 119 10.00 9.95 1.16
CA THR A 119 11.23 9.15 1.36
C THR A 119 11.20 7.97 0.42
N ARG A 120 12.31 7.23 0.33
CA ARG A 120 12.37 6.02 -0.49
C ARG A 120 11.35 4.99 -0.03
N VAL A 121 10.62 4.43 -0.98
CA VAL A 121 9.79 3.23 -0.80
C VAL A 121 10.52 2.03 -1.37
N HIS A 122 10.69 1.00 -0.55
CA HIS A 122 11.30 -0.26 -0.96
C HIS A 122 10.21 -1.17 -1.55
N TRP A 123 10.11 -1.17 -2.89
CA TRP A 123 9.09 -1.93 -3.61
C TRP A 123 9.44 -3.40 -3.71
N MET A 124 8.48 -4.28 -3.45
CA MET A 124 8.59 -5.69 -3.81
C MET A 124 8.29 -5.86 -5.30
N VAL A 125 9.29 -6.31 -6.05
CA VAL A 125 9.24 -6.44 -7.51
C VAL A 125 9.70 -7.84 -7.92
N ALA A 126 9.01 -8.44 -8.88
CA ALA A 126 9.33 -9.77 -9.37
C ALA A 126 10.78 -9.89 -9.87
N GLY A 127 11.47 -10.94 -9.44
CA GLY A 127 12.90 -11.14 -9.63
C GLY A 127 13.35 -11.19 -11.09
N GLU A 128 12.44 -11.57 -12.01
CA GLU A 128 12.70 -11.59 -13.45
C GLU A 128 13.09 -10.21 -14.00
N TYR A 129 12.51 -9.13 -13.46
CA TYR A 129 12.82 -7.77 -13.90
C TYR A 129 14.23 -7.31 -13.51
N PHE A 130 14.82 -7.89 -12.46
CA PHE A 130 16.20 -7.59 -12.06
C PHE A 130 17.25 -8.14 -13.02
N LYS A 131 16.87 -9.11 -13.87
CA LYS A 131 17.74 -9.69 -14.91
C LYS A 131 17.72 -8.87 -16.20
N THR A 132 16.76 -7.97 -16.36
CA THR A 132 16.65 -7.12 -17.56
C THR A 132 17.68 -6.00 -17.48
N PRO A 133 18.52 -5.80 -18.52
CA PRO A 133 19.42 -4.67 -18.60
C PRO A 133 18.66 -3.35 -18.40
N LEU A 134 19.30 -2.33 -17.87
CA LEU A 134 18.73 -1.03 -17.56
C LEU A 134 17.63 -1.09 -16.46
N VAL A 135 16.55 -1.86 -16.65
CA VAL A 135 15.48 -1.98 -15.65
C VAL A 135 16.02 -2.59 -14.34
N GLY A 136 16.80 -3.67 -14.43
CA GLY A 136 17.42 -4.28 -13.25
C GLY A 136 18.41 -3.34 -12.54
N SER A 137 19.14 -2.52 -13.28
CA SER A 137 20.04 -1.52 -12.70
C SER A 137 19.26 -0.43 -11.98
N LEU A 138 18.16 0.04 -12.57
CA LEU A 138 17.26 1.02 -11.98
C LEU A 138 16.59 0.47 -10.71
N LEU A 139 16.08 -0.76 -10.73
CA LEU A 139 15.49 -1.41 -9.56
C LEU A 139 16.50 -1.56 -8.41
N ARG A 140 17.76 -1.87 -8.71
CA ARG A 140 18.83 -1.90 -7.72
C ARG A 140 19.14 -0.51 -7.17
N ALA A 141 19.18 0.52 -8.01
CA ALA A 141 19.36 1.91 -7.58
C ALA A 141 18.22 2.39 -6.64
N PHE A 142 16.99 1.99 -6.93
CA PHE A 142 15.84 2.23 -6.06
C PHE A 142 15.78 1.32 -4.84
N GLN A 143 16.72 0.37 -4.70
CA GLN A 143 16.75 -0.63 -3.63
C GLN A 143 15.46 -1.43 -3.53
N ALA A 144 14.87 -1.75 -4.67
CA ALA A 144 13.72 -2.63 -4.72
C ALA A 144 14.07 -4.04 -4.20
N ILE A 145 13.06 -4.74 -3.69
CA ILE A 145 13.20 -6.06 -3.09
C ILE A 145 12.81 -7.10 -4.15
N PRO A 146 13.75 -7.92 -4.65
CA PRO A 146 13.40 -8.97 -5.59
C PRO A 146 12.53 -10.04 -4.92
N THR A 147 11.43 -10.44 -5.58
CA THR A 147 10.52 -11.48 -5.10
C THR A 147 10.49 -12.68 -6.02
N ASN A 148 10.35 -13.87 -5.45
CA ASN A 148 10.10 -15.08 -6.19
C ASN A 148 8.59 -15.34 -6.25
N ARG A 149 8.04 -15.51 -7.46
CA ARG A 149 6.60 -15.79 -7.67
C ARG A 149 6.26 -17.29 -7.59
N GLY A 150 7.26 -18.15 -7.62
CA GLY A 150 7.09 -19.61 -7.71
C GLY A 150 6.88 -20.35 -6.38
N GLY A 151 6.55 -19.65 -5.28
CA GLY A 151 6.36 -20.32 -4.00
C GLY A 151 6.41 -19.34 -2.81
N VAL A 152 6.66 -19.90 -1.62
CA VAL A 152 6.82 -19.09 -0.39
C VAL A 152 8.18 -18.37 -0.43
N ASP A 153 8.15 -17.09 -0.67
CA ASP A 153 9.35 -16.24 -0.69
C ASP A 153 9.69 -15.71 0.70
N THR A 154 10.41 -16.53 1.46
CA THR A 154 10.83 -16.17 2.81
C THR A 154 11.93 -15.11 2.84
N ALA A 155 12.77 -15.03 1.81
CA ALA A 155 13.90 -14.09 1.77
C ALA A 155 13.40 -12.66 1.58
N SER A 156 12.53 -12.40 0.60
CA SER A 156 11.95 -11.09 0.37
C SER A 156 11.07 -10.64 1.54
N THR A 157 10.30 -11.56 2.11
CA THR A 157 9.48 -11.29 3.31
C THR A 157 10.35 -10.90 4.51
N LYS A 158 11.41 -11.64 4.81
CA LYS A 158 12.36 -11.29 5.89
C LYS A 158 13.01 -9.94 5.67
N ARG A 159 13.44 -9.64 4.43
CA ARG A 159 14.02 -8.34 4.08
C ARG A 159 13.02 -7.20 4.26
N SER A 160 11.77 -7.40 3.83
CA SER A 160 10.68 -6.42 3.98
C SER A 160 10.39 -6.13 5.46
N ILE A 161 10.31 -7.16 6.30
CA ILE A 161 10.14 -7.02 7.74
C ILE A 161 11.30 -6.23 8.37
N ALA A 162 12.54 -6.56 7.99
CA ALA A 162 13.72 -5.87 8.53
C ALA A 162 13.74 -4.38 8.16
N LEU A 163 13.40 -4.03 6.91
CA LEU A 163 13.31 -2.64 6.46
C LEU A 163 12.19 -1.87 7.17
N ALA A 164 11.02 -2.47 7.30
CA ALA A 164 9.89 -1.85 7.99
C ALA A 164 10.21 -1.59 9.48
N LYS A 165 10.87 -2.53 10.17
CA LYS A 165 11.36 -2.35 11.55
C LYS A 165 12.39 -1.23 11.68
N GLN A 166 13.15 -0.94 10.63
CA GLN A 166 14.12 0.16 10.58
C GLN A 166 13.46 1.53 10.27
N GLY A 167 12.13 1.62 10.32
CA GLY A 167 11.42 2.85 10.01
C GLY A 167 11.32 3.17 8.52
N LYS A 168 11.57 2.19 7.63
CA LYS A 168 11.46 2.38 6.19
C LYS A 168 10.06 2.06 5.68
N PHE A 169 9.70 2.65 4.54
CA PHE A 169 8.47 2.32 3.83
C PHE A 169 8.71 1.14 2.89
N VAL A 170 7.85 0.15 2.99
CA VAL A 170 7.85 -1.02 2.10
C VAL A 170 6.57 -0.98 1.28
N GLY A 171 6.71 -0.98 -0.06
CA GLY A 171 5.58 -0.92 -0.99
C GLY A 171 5.23 -2.30 -1.54
N MET A 172 3.96 -2.62 -1.53
CA MET A 172 3.44 -3.89 -2.04
C MET A 172 2.11 -3.69 -2.76
N PHE A 173 1.94 -4.48 -3.81
CA PHE A 173 0.64 -4.65 -4.47
C PHE A 173 0.10 -6.02 -4.08
N PRO A 174 -0.94 -6.10 -3.21
CA PRO A 174 -1.42 -7.38 -2.69
C PRO A 174 -1.95 -8.32 -3.76
N GLU A 175 -2.35 -7.78 -4.91
CA GLU A 175 -2.79 -8.55 -6.10
C GLU A 175 -1.66 -9.39 -6.72
N GLY A 176 -0.39 -9.05 -6.44
CA GLY A 176 0.80 -9.76 -6.93
C GLY A 176 1.05 -9.66 -8.43
N ARG A 177 0.16 -9.03 -9.19
CA ARG A 177 0.26 -8.77 -10.64
C ARG A 177 -0.57 -7.56 -11.04
N ILE A 178 -0.28 -7.01 -12.22
CA ILE A 178 -1.09 -5.93 -12.79
C ILE A 178 -2.48 -6.47 -13.14
N ASN A 179 -3.50 -5.82 -12.61
CA ASN A 179 -4.90 -6.12 -12.90
C ASN A 179 -5.30 -5.52 -14.26
N ARG A 180 -5.44 -6.37 -15.24
CA ARG A 180 -5.91 -6.01 -16.60
C ARG A 180 -7.39 -6.34 -16.83
N THR A 181 -8.11 -6.76 -15.79
CA THR A 181 -9.53 -7.10 -15.86
C THR A 181 -10.42 -5.90 -15.59
N THR A 182 -11.71 -6.07 -15.76
CA THR A 182 -12.73 -5.07 -15.38
C THR A 182 -13.01 -5.08 -13.87
N SER A 183 -12.62 -6.13 -13.15
CA SER A 183 -12.76 -6.17 -11.70
C SER A 183 -11.93 -5.06 -11.04
N PRO A 184 -12.44 -4.38 -10.01
CA PRO A 184 -11.69 -3.34 -9.30
C PRO A 184 -10.45 -3.90 -8.61
N LEU A 185 -10.50 -5.14 -8.12
CA LEU A 185 -9.39 -5.85 -7.47
C LEU A 185 -9.34 -7.30 -7.98
N LEU A 186 -8.13 -7.85 -8.02
CA LEU A 186 -7.90 -9.30 -8.14
C LEU A 186 -7.89 -9.95 -6.74
N SER A 187 -7.68 -11.26 -6.72
CA SER A 187 -7.42 -12.01 -5.48
C SER A 187 -6.27 -11.39 -4.69
N ILE A 188 -6.44 -11.22 -3.38
CA ILE A 188 -5.54 -10.48 -2.49
C ILE A 188 -4.70 -11.47 -1.68
N ARG A 189 -3.38 -11.28 -1.70
CA ARG A 189 -2.43 -12.09 -0.95
C ARG A 189 -2.12 -11.48 0.42
N PRO A 190 -2.00 -12.27 1.49
CA PRO A 190 -1.79 -11.77 2.86
C PRO A 190 -0.37 -11.23 3.14
N GLY A 191 0.56 -11.37 2.21
CA GLY A 191 1.98 -11.08 2.43
C GLY A 191 2.26 -9.67 2.97
N ALA A 192 1.52 -8.67 2.50
CA ALA A 192 1.68 -7.29 2.98
C ALA A 192 1.29 -7.13 4.45
N ALA A 193 0.15 -7.72 4.84
CA ALA A 193 -0.29 -7.69 6.23
C ALA A 193 0.62 -8.53 7.13
N LEU A 194 1.12 -9.66 6.66
CA LEU A 194 2.10 -10.46 7.40
C LEU A 194 3.38 -9.67 7.68
N VAL A 195 3.89 -8.92 6.71
CA VAL A 195 5.06 -8.04 6.89
C VAL A 195 4.76 -6.96 7.92
N ALA A 196 3.62 -6.29 7.81
CA ALA A 196 3.21 -5.24 8.75
C ALA A 196 3.06 -5.79 10.17
N LEU A 197 2.39 -6.93 10.33
CA LEU A 197 2.20 -7.63 11.59
C LEU A 197 3.53 -8.00 12.26
N ARG A 198 4.44 -8.64 11.50
CA ARG A 198 5.74 -9.08 12.01
C ARG A 198 6.73 -7.94 12.24
N ALA A 199 6.56 -6.83 11.53
CA ALA A 199 7.36 -5.63 11.73
C ALA A 199 6.82 -4.74 12.87
N GLY A 200 5.55 -4.86 13.23
CA GLY A 200 4.90 -4.02 14.23
C GLY A 200 4.59 -2.61 13.69
N VAL A 201 4.30 -2.48 12.40
CA VAL A 201 4.06 -1.19 11.73
C VAL A 201 2.65 -1.15 11.10
N PRO A 202 2.07 0.04 10.92
CA PRO A 202 0.76 0.18 10.27
C PRO A 202 0.82 -0.15 8.78
N ILE A 203 -0.36 -0.44 8.20
CA ILE A 203 -0.60 -0.47 6.77
C ILE A 203 -1.19 0.86 6.34
N ILE A 204 -0.72 1.42 5.23
CA ILE A 204 -1.28 2.61 4.60
C ILE A 204 -2.01 2.17 3.33
N PRO A 205 -3.35 2.21 3.31
CA PRO A 205 -4.11 1.91 2.13
C PRO A 205 -4.06 3.05 1.13
N ILE A 206 -3.80 2.74 -0.13
CA ILE A 206 -3.74 3.70 -1.22
C ILE A 206 -4.58 3.17 -2.37
N TRP A 207 -5.33 4.05 -3.02
CA TRP A 207 -6.10 3.72 -4.21
C TRP A 207 -5.67 4.59 -5.38
N ILE A 208 -5.40 3.98 -6.54
CA ILE A 208 -4.94 4.67 -7.75
C ILE A 208 -5.98 4.50 -8.83
N GLU A 209 -6.42 5.62 -9.43
CA GLU A 209 -7.35 5.66 -10.54
C GLU A 209 -6.78 6.46 -11.70
N GLY A 210 -7.26 6.18 -12.91
CA GLY A 210 -6.88 6.92 -14.10
C GLY A 210 -5.42 6.75 -14.54
N ALA A 211 -4.69 5.76 -13.99
CA ALA A 211 -3.33 5.46 -14.40
C ALA A 211 -3.27 5.10 -15.90
N PRO A 212 -2.21 5.52 -16.64
CA PRO A 212 -2.09 5.22 -18.06
C PRO A 212 -1.84 3.72 -18.28
N VAL A 213 -2.74 3.06 -18.98
CA VAL A 213 -2.66 1.63 -19.28
C VAL A 213 -2.10 1.44 -20.69
N GLY A 214 -0.83 1.06 -20.76
CA GLY A 214 -0.14 0.78 -22.01
C GLY A 214 0.36 -0.67 -22.12
N PRO A 215 0.70 -1.17 -23.31
CA PRO A 215 1.24 -2.51 -23.52
C PRO A 215 2.63 -2.68 -22.85
N SER A 216 3.36 -1.61 -22.64
CA SER A 216 4.67 -1.61 -21.98
C SER A 216 4.79 -0.44 -21.02
N ILE A 217 5.81 -0.50 -20.12
CA ILE A 217 6.14 0.60 -19.23
C ILE A 217 6.52 1.87 -20.02
N PHE A 218 7.22 1.72 -21.13
CA PHE A 218 7.66 2.85 -21.95
C PHE A 218 6.48 3.53 -22.63
N SER A 219 5.49 2.77 -23.15
CA SER A 219 4.31 3.37 -23.75
C SER A 219 3.47 4.11 -22.69
N ALA A 220 3.28 3.53 -21.52
CA ALA A 220 2.57 4.16 -20.43
C ALA A 220 3.25 5.45 -19.94
N LEU A 221 4.59 5.50 -19.97
CA LEU A 221 5.39 6.65 -19.50
C LEU A 221 5.06 7.94 -20.24
N PHE A 222 4.78 7.85 -21.56
CA PHE A 222 4.51 9.01 -22.41
C PHE A 222 3.02 9.21 -22.70
N MET A 223 2.13 8.41 -22.11
CA MET A 223 0.69 8.58 -22.29
C MET A 223 0.16 9.66 -21.36
N PRO A 224 -0.55 10.69 -21.89
CA PRO A 224 -1.30 11.62 -21.07
C PRO A 224 -2.35 10.89 -20.24
N ALA A 225 -2.48 11.28 -18.97
CA ALA A 225 -3.45 10.69 -18.06
C ALA A 225 -3.95 11.73 -17.04
N LYS A 226 -5.06 11.43 -16.39
CA LYS A 226 -5.53 12.15 -15.20
C LYS A 226 -5.55 11.14 -14.05
N VAL A 227 -4.47 11.13 -13.26
CA VAL A 227 -4.27 10.16 -12.21
C VAL A 227 -4.75 10.73 -10.88
N ARG A 228 -5.56 9.97 -10.16
CA ARG A 228 -6.03 10.28 -8.82
C ARG A 228 -5.45 9.28 -7.84
N VAL A 229 -4.73 9.76 -6.85
CA VAL A 229 -4.13 8.93 -5.78
C VAL A 229 -4.81 9.28 -4.47
N ILE A 230 -5.52 8.33 -3.91
CA ILE A 230 -6.30 8.48 -2.69
C ILE A 230 -5.56 7.73 -1.58
N VAL A 231 -5.17 8.46 -0.55
CA VAL A 231 -4.40 7.94 0.59
C VAL A 231 -5.32 7.82 1.79
N GLY A 232 -5.52 6.60 2.25
CA GLY A 232 -6.31 6.33 3.45
C GLY A 232 -5.54 6.58 4.75
N THR A 233 -6.26 6.49 5.85
CA THR A 233 -5.67 6.56 7.19
C THR A 233 -4.77 5.36 7.48
N PRO A 234 -3.68 5.53 8.27
CA PRO A 234 -2.89 4.40 8.76
C PRO A 234 -3.75 3.42 9.52
N ASP A 235 -3.75 2.17 9.10
CA ASP A 235 -4.50 1.09 9.74
C ASP A 235 -3.56 0.19 10.56
N ALA A 236 -3.83 0.09 11.86
CA ALA A 236 -3.07 -0.72 12.81
C ALA A 236 -3.92 -1.84 13.45
N TRP A 237 -5.07 -2.17 12.87
CA TRP A 237 -6.01 -3.15 13.41
C TRP A 237 -5.36 -4.50 13.74
N GLY A 238 -4.58 -5.05 12.83
CA GLY A 238 -3.90 -6.33 13.04
C GLY A 238 -2.89 -6.30 14.18
N LEU A 239 -2.28 -5.14 14.46
CA LEU A 239 -1.34 -4.97 15.57
C LEU A 239 -2.07 -5.01 16.92
N GLN A 240 -3.23 -4.39 17.01
CA GLN A 240 -4.06 -4.42 18.22
C GLN A 240 -4.54 -5.84 18.51
N PHE A 241 -5.01 -6.54 17.47
CA PHE A 241 -5.47 -7.93 17.57
C PHE A 241 -4.33 -8.87 18.00
N SER A 242 -3.14 -8.69 17.44
CA SER A 242 -1.97 -9.48 17.82
C SER A 242 -1.54 -9.25 19.29
N LYS A 243 -1.59 -8.01 19.77
CA LYS A 243 -1.25 -7.68 21.18
C LYS A 243 -2.23 -8.32 22.16
N VAL A 244 -3.53 -8.23 21.91
CA VAL A 244 -4.55 -8.84 22.76
C VAL A 244 -4.33 -10.34 22.89
N ASN A 245 -4.07 -11.03 21.78
CA ASN A 245 -3.86 -12.47 21.78
C ASN A 245 -2.53 -12.89 22.42
N SER A 246 -1.45 -12.11 22.29
CA SER A 246 -0.19 -12.40 22.97
C SER A 246 -0.32 -12.25 24.48
N THR A 247 -1.03 -11.24 24.96
CA THR A 247 -1.29 -11.04 26.39
C THR A 247 -2.14 -12.18 26.96
N LYS A 248 -3.15 -12.66 26.21
CA LYS A 248 -3.95 -13.82 26.62
C LYS A 248 -3.09 -15.09 26.75
N LEU A 249 -2.19 -15.34 25.80
CA LEU A 249 -1.28 -16.50 25.85
C LEU A 249 -0.32 -16.42 27.02
N ASP A 250 0.25 -15.24 27.29
CA ASP A 250 1.16 -15.01 28.41
C ASP A 250 0.46 -15.16 29.76
N LEU A 251 -0.80 -14.75 29.88
CA LEU A 251 -1.62 -14.92 31.07
C LEU A 251 -2.00 -16.39 31.29
N ALA A 252 -2.32 -17.11 30.22
CA ALA A 252 -2.60 -18.55 30.25
C ALA A 252 -1.35 -19.35 30.66
N ALA A 253 -0.18 -19.03 30.08
CA ALA A 253 1.08 -19.69 30.40
C ALA A 253 1.56 -19.44 31.86
N LYS A 254 1.15 -18.31 32.44
CA LYS A 254 1.49 -17.95 33.84
C LYS A 254 0.49 -18.45 34.88
N GLY A 255 -0.53 -19.22 34.48
CA GLY A 255 -1.54 -19.78 35.41
C GLY A 255 -2.37 -18.73 36.17
N LYS A 256 -2.40 -17.50 35.73
CA LYS A 256 -3.11 -16.36 36.33
C LYS A 256 -4.54 -16.13 35.82
N ILE A 257 -5.15 -17.11 35.17
CA ILE A 257 -6.55 -17.02 34.75
C ILE A 257 -7.42 -17.50 35.92
N GLY A 258 -7.85 -16.57 36.74
CA GLY A 258 -8.71 -16.83 37.92
C GLY A 258 -9.58 -15.64 38.29
N SER A 259 -9.98 -14.77 37.38
CA SER A 259 -10.93 -13.71 37.64
C SER A 259 -12.01 -13.59 36.58
N VAL A 260 -13.24 -13.36 37.03
CA VAL A 260 -14.44 -13.19 36.24
C VAL A 260 -14.32 -12.07 35.17
N GLU A 261 -13.47 -11.08 35.41
CA GLU A 261 -13.19 -9.98 34.47
C GLU A 261 -12.39 -10.40 33.23
N ALA A 262 -11.45 -11.32 33.40
CA ALA A 262 -10.71 -11.90 32.26
C ALA A 262 -11.62 -12.77 31.39
N ALA A 263 -12.59 -13.48 32.02
CA ALA A 263 -13.61 -14.26 31.30
C ALA A 263 -14.58 -13.37 30.51
N ALA A 264 -15.03 -12.23 31.05
CA ALA A 264 -15.90 -11.29 30.35
C ALA A 264 -15.22 -10.61 29.14
N GLN A 265 -13.92 -10.29 29.25
CA GLN A 265 -13.14 -9.76 28.13
C GLN A 265 -12.83 -10.85 27.08
N LEU A 266 -12.67 -12.11 27.49
CA LEU A 266 -12.61 -13.26 26.59
C LEU A 266 -13.91 -13.43 25.82
N GLU A 267 -15.05 -13.39 26.50
CA GLU A 267 -16.38 -13.57 25.90
C GLU A 267 -16.77 -12.44 24.95
N ALA A 268 -16.35 -11.21 25.22
CA ALA A 268 -16.53 -10.07 24.31
C ALA A 268 -15.67 -10.19 23.04
N ALA A 269 -14.47 -10.75 23.15
CA ALA A 269 -13.59 -11.00 22.01
C ALA A 269 -14.04 -12.23 21.20
N ASP A 270 -14.53 -13.28 21.86
CA ASP A 270 -15.10 -14.47 21.21
C ASP A 270 -16.45 -14.15 20.52
N LYS A 271 -17.25 -13.22 21.07
CA LYS A 271 -18.46 -12.71 20.39
C LYS A 271 -18.17 -11.89 19.14
N LEU A 272 -17.05 -11.15 19.12
CA LEU A 272 -16.56 -10.48 17.91
C LEU A 272 -16.03 -11.50 16.88
N GLU A 273 -15.44 -12.59 17.32
CA GLU A 273 -14.95 -13.66 16.47
C GLU A 273 -16.08 -14.57 15.97
N ALA A 274 -17.08 -14.85 16.80
CA ALA A 274 -18.26 -15.65 16.44
C ALA A 274 -19.23 -14.92 15.51
N ALA A 275 -19.30 -13.60 15.56
CA ALA A 275 -20.10 -12.81 14.62
C ALA A 275 -19.56 -12.86 13.19
N ASP A 276 -18.28 -13.20 13.01
CA ASP A 276 -17.60 -13.27 11.72
C ASP A 276 -17.43 -14.73 11.20
N ASN A 277 -17.51 -15.75 12.08
CA ASN A 277 -17.31 -17.16 11.76
C ASN A 277 -18.55 -18.03 12.10
N GLY A 278 -19.51 -18.06 11.20
CA GLY A 278 -20.56 -19.07 11.27
C GLY A 278 -20.04 -20.45 10.82
N SER A 279 -19.28 -21.18 11.64
CA SER A 279 -19.16 -22.64 11.53
C SER A 279 -18.45 -23.29 12.73
N THR A 280 -19.09 -24.33 13.21
CA THR A 280 -18.73 -25.30 14.25
C THR A 280 -17.38 -25.99 14.04
N GLY A 281 -16.60 -26.16 15.11
CA GLY A 281 -15.40 -26.96 15.13
C GLY A 281 -15.27 -27.81 16.38
N GLU A 282 -15.07 -29.10 16.18
CA GLU A 282 -14.82 -30.11 17.19
C GLU A 282 -13.40 -30.03 17.78
N SER A 283 -13.31 -30.35 19.05
CA SER A 283 -12.08 -30.45 19.85
C SER A 283 -11.35 -31.76 19.52
N ALA A 284 -10.06 -31.70 19.22
CA ALA A 284 -9.16 -32.83 19.18
C ALA A 284 -7.93 -32.57 20.08
N ALA A 285 -7.75 -33.44 21.05
CA ALA A 285 -6.60 -33.48 21.96
C ALA A 285 -5.37 -34.06 21.25
N GLY A 286 -4.43 -33.20 20.92
CA GLY A 286 -3.13 -33.54 20.37
C GLY A 286 -2.42 -32.22 20.08
N GLY A 287 -1.65 -31.69 21.06
CA GLY A 287 -1.10 -30.32 20.99
C GLY A 287 -0.19 -30.14 19.78
N GLU A 288 -0.64 -29.38 18.82
CA GLU A 288 0.18 -28.84 17.72
C GLU A 288 1.36 -28.03 18.28
N PRO A 289 2.56 -28.12 17.68
CA PRO A 289 3.71 -27.34 18.18
C PRO A 289 3.39 -25.83 18.15
N ALA A 290 3.70 -25.14 19.25
CA ALA A 290 3.39 -23.71 19.46
C ALA A 290 3.82 -22.81 18.29
N ASN A 291 4.84 -23.21 17.52
CA ASN A 291 5.30 -22.51 16.34
C ASN A 291 4.28 -22.59 15.17
N LEU A 292 3.64 -23.75 14.97
CA LEU A 292 2.66 -23.95 13.92
C LEU A 292 1.36 -23.19 14.23
N GLN A 293 0.91 -23.21 15.49
CA GLN A 293 -0.24 -22.42 15.94
C GLN A 293 -0.02 -20.94 15.75
N ARG A 294 1.19 -20.43 16.04
CA ARG A 294 1.55 -19.04 15.80
C ARG A 294 1.51 -18.68 14.33
N GLU A 295 2.02 -19.55 13.44
CA GLU A 295 2.01 -19.29 12.00
C GLU A 295 0.59 -19.26 11.42
N GLN A 296 -0.26 -20.19 11.83
CA GLN A 296 -1.67 -20.24 11.42
C GLN A 296 -2.42 -18.99 11.88
N ARG A 297 -2.24 -18.59 13.13
CA ARG A 297 -2.81 -17.37 13.68
C ARG A 297 -2.36 -16.12 12.91
N ASP A 298 -1.07 -15.95 12.70
CA ASP A 298 -0.55 -14.79 11.98
C ASP A 298 -1.05 -14.75 10.54
N ARG A 299 -1.26 -15.91 9.92
CA ARG A 299 -1.86 -16.04 8.58
C ARG A 299 -3.32 -15.62 8.58
N SER A 300 -4.13 -16.07 9.55
CA SER A 300 -5.54 -15.69 9.69
C SER A 300 -5.69 -14.18 9.90
N ILE A 301 -4.96 -13.61 10.87
CA ILE A 301 -4.96 -12.17 11.12
C ILE A 301 -4.55 -11.38 9.84
N SER A 302 -3.52 -11.86 9.14
CA SER A 302 -3.02 -11.18 7.94
C SER A 302 -4.05 -11.20 6.81
N ASN A 303 -4.77 -12.30 6.62
CA ASN A 303 -5.84 -12.39 5.63
C ASN A 303 -6.95 -11.38 5.93
N GLN A 304 -7.50 -11.39 7.13
CA GLN A 304 -8.58 -10.49 7.53
C GLN A 304 -8.14 -9.02 7.43
N TRP A 305 -6.94 -8.71 7.91
CA TRP A 305 -6.42 -7.35 7.90
C TRP A 305 -6.26 -6.77 6.50
N ILE A 306 -5.63 -7.51 5.58
CA ILE A 306 -5.40 -6.99 4.23
C ILE A 306 -6.70 -6.81 3.45
N HIS A 307 -7.68 -7.72 3.62
CA HIS A 307 -9.00 -7.58 3.01
C HIS A 307 -9.72 -6.33 3.50
N ARG A 308 -9.77 -6.12 4.82
CA ARG A 308 -10.34 -4.92 5.44
C ARG A 308 -9.70 -3.64 4.88
N VAL A 309 -8.40 -3.59 4.81
CA VAL A 309 -7.62 -2.44 4.33
C VAL A 309 -7.93 -2.14 2.85
N MET A 310 -7.95 -3.16 2.00
CA MET A 310 -8.20 -2.96 0.57
C MET A 310 -9.66 -2.60 0.27
N LEU A 311 -10.62 -3.15 1.01
CA LEU A 311 -12.02 -2.74 0.90
C LEU A 311 -12.22 -1.29 1.38
N ALA A 312 -11.53 -0.87 2.44
CA ALA A 312 -11.54 0.52 2.88
C ALA A 312 -10.95 1.46 1.82
N ALA A 313 -9.83 1.07 1.18
CA ALA A 313 -9.24 1.84 0.09
C ALA A 313 -10.21 2.00 -1.10
N LEU A 314 -10.91 0.94 -1.46
CA LEU A 314 -11.92 0.95 -2.52
C LEU A 314 -13.12 1.85 -2.16
N ARG A 315 -13.63 1.78 -0.93
CA ARG A 315 -14.69 2.68 -0.43
C ARG A 315 -14.27 4.14 -0.48
N ASN A 316 -13.06 4.43 -0.06
CA ASN A 316 -12.49 5.79 -0.06
C ASN A 316 -12.40 6.40 -1.47
N SER A 317 -12.38 5.57 -2.51
CA SER A 317 -12.43 6.02 -3.90
C SER A 317 -13.83 6.41 -4.38
N GLY A 318 -14.86 6.18 -3.57
CA GLY A 318 -16.26 6.42 -3.90
C GLY A 318 -16.97 5.22 -4.54
N ARG A 319 -16.32 4.04 -4.59
CA ARG A 319 -16.85 2.80 -5.20
C ARG A 319 -17.50 1.88 -4.16
N ASN A 320 -18.45 2.41 -3.40
CA ASN A 320 -19.08 1.71 -2.27
C ASN A 320 -19.77 0.42 -2.70
N ASP A 321 -20.55 0.44 -3.79
CA ASP A 321 -21.29 -0.74 -4.26
C ASP A 321 -20.36 -1.89 -4.65
N GLU A 322 -19.24 -1.58 -5.29
CA GLU A 322 -18.24 -2.55 -5.64
C GLU A 322 -17.52 -3.11 -4.40
N ALA A 323 -17.26 -2.27 -3.40
CA ALA A 323 -16.67 -2.71 -2.14
C ALA A 323 -17.63 -3.64 -1.37
N ILE A 324 -18.94 -3.37 -1.38
CA ILE A 324 -19.97 -4.23 -0.78
C ILE A 324 -20.03 -5.57 -1.55
N ALA A 325 -20.06 -5.53 -2.87
CA ALA A 325 -20.09 -6.74 -3.71
C ALA A 325 -18.85 -7.62 -3.50
N LEU A 326 -17.69 -7.02 -3.24
CA LEU A 326 -16.46 -7.74 -2.97
C LEU A 326 -16.39 -8.28 -1.54
N ALA A 327 -16.95 -7.60 -0.56
CA ALA A 327 -16.96 -8.05 0.83
C ALA A 327 -17.68 -9.40 1.03
N GLY A 328 -18.68 -9.69 0.18
CA GLY A 328 -19.41 -10.97 0.18
C GLY A 328 -18.71 -12.14 -0.52
N LYS A 329 -17.59 -11.90 -1.23
CA LYS A 329 -16.86 -12.96 -1.92
C LYS A 329 -15.84 -13.60 -0.98
N LYS A 330 -15.85 -14.93 -0.88
CA LYS A 330 -14.73 -15.69 -0.28
C LYS A 330 -13.51 -15.56 -1.20
N TRP A 331 -12.52 -14.77 -0.79
CA TRP A 331 -11.27 -14.59 -1.52
C TRP A 331 -10.21 -15.64 -1.17
N LEU A 332 -10.64 -16.70 -0.49
CA LEU A 332 -9.81 -17.80 -0.05
C LEU A 332 -9.97 -18.89 -1.09
N ASP A 333 -8.94 -19.30 -1.74
CA ASP A 333 -8.85 -20.48 -2.66
C ASP A 333 -8.79 -20.13 -4.17
N GLU A 334 -7.69 -19.48 -4.58
CA GLU A 334 -7.06 -19.79 -5.87
C GLU A 334 -5.54 -19.66 -5.75
#